data_7986d0dff79599ec429ba264089484d1
#
_entry.id   7986d0dff79599ec429ba264089484d1
#
_cell.length_a   1.000
_cell.length_b   1.000
_cell.length_c   1.000
_cell.angle_alpha   90.00
_cell.angle_beta   90.00
_cell.angle_gamma   90.00
#
_symmetry.space_group_name_H-M   'P 1'
#
loop_
_entity.id
_entity.type
_entity.pdbx_description
1 polymer ?
#
loop_
_entity_poly.entity_id
_entity_poly.type
_entity_poly.pdbx_seq_one_letter_code
_entity_poly.pdbx_strand_id
1 'polypeptide(L)'
;MISALPGPADWIDAALDCVHRRQRGVLAMVAHERGSTPRDTGSWMLLTKDSVLGTIGGGELERTLIEAARAMLEGAGSWSRAPVQCALGPDMRQCCGGVVQVLLEPIDVGAAQWLAKAQQQLALTGHVQIAFDSAACEISPVVITDDTLVDAFSPGIITLSFQENRPRLALFGAGHVGRALCTIASQLPI
;
A
#
# COMPACT_ATOMS: atom_id res chain seq x y z
N MET A 1 -5.16 -20.81 -9.79
CA MET A 1 -3.83 -20.61 -9.19
C MET A 1 -4.03 -19.58 -8.08
N ILE A 2 -3.69 -19.91 -6.84
CA ILE A 2 -3.65 -18.95 -5.75
C ILE A 2 -2.39 -18.13 -6.00
N SER A 3 -2.55 -16.84 -6.29
CA SER A 3 -1.42 -15.91 -6.43
C SER A 3 -0.73 -15.79 -5.08
N ALA A 4 0.60 -15.67 -5.06
CA ALA A 4 1.35 -15.39 -3.85
C ALA A 4 0.83 -14.11 -3.20
N LEU A 5 0.85 -14.06 -1.86
CA LEU A 5 0.51 -12.84 -1.14
C LEU A 5 1.53 -11.75 -1.48
N PRO A 6 1.08 -10.52 -1.78
CA PRO A 6 1.99 -9.45 -2.12
C PRO A 6 2.86 -9.04 -0.92
N GLY A 7 4.12 -8.73 -1.19
CA GLY A 7 5.07 -8.20 -0.22
C GLY A 7 4.82 -6.72 0.12
N PRO A 8 5.56 -6.17 1.09
CA PRO A 8 5.34 -4.80 1.59
C PRO A 8 5.50 -3.71 0.52
N ALA A 9 6.37 -3.91 -0.46
CA ALA A 9 6.67 -2.93 -1.51
C ALA A 9 6.12 -3.30 -2.91
N ASP A 10 5.47 -4.46 -3.07
CA ASP A 10 4.96 -4.94 -4.36
C ASP A 10 3.90 -4.02 -4.99
N TRP A 11 3.31 -3.12 -4.20
CA TRP A 11 2.38 -2.13 -4.71
C TRP A 11 3.03 -1.16 -5.71
N ILE A 12 4.34 -0.91 -5.62
CA ILE A 12 5.05 -0.01 -6.53
C ILE A 12 5.00 -0.58 -7.95
N ASP A 13 5.32 -1.87 -8.11
CA ASP A 13 5.26 -2.55 -9.40
C ASP A 13 3.83 -2.67 -9.91
N ALA A 14 2.89 -2.98 -9.02
CA ALA A 14 1.47 -3.06 -9.38
C ALA A 14 0.90 -1.70 -9.83
N ALA A 15 1.29 -0.61 -9.17
CA ALA A 15 0.90 0.75 -9.54
C ALA A 15 1.53 1.17 -10.87
N LEU A 16 2.81 0.83 -11.12
CA LEU A 16 3.46 1.04 -12.41
C LEU A 16 2.78 0.27 -13.53
N ASP A 17 2.34 -0.96 -13.29
CA ASP A 17 1.57 -1.74 -14.27
C ASP A 17 0.25 -1.05 -14.63
N CYS A 18 -0.47 -0.48 -13.65
CA CYS A 18 -1.65 0.35 -13.91
C CYS A 18 -1.32 1.55 -14.82
N VAL A 19 -0.22 2.26 -14.53
CA VAL A 19 0.23 3.40 -15.34
C VAL A 19 0.56 2.97 -16.77
N HIS A 20 1.31 1.88 -16.95
CA HIS A 20 1.69 1.35 -18.26
C HIS A 20 0.46 0.91 -19.08
N ARG A 21 -0.54 0.34 -18.44
CA ARG A 21 -1.81 -0.02 -19.07
C ARG A 21 -2.78 1.14 -19.24
N ARG A 22 -2.40 2.35 -18.82
CA ARG A 22 -3.26 3.54 -18.78
C ARG A 22 -4.56 3.29 -18.02
N GLN A 23 -4.50 2.46 -17.00
CA GLN A 23 -5.61 2.21 -16.08
C GLN A 23 -5.52 3.18 -14.89
N ARG A 24 -6.68 3.58 -14.40
CA ARG A 24 -6.78 4.27 -13.11
C ARG A 24 -6.77 3.26 -11.98
N GLY A 25 -6.06 3.59 -10.90
CA GLY A 25 -6.06 2.85 -9.66
C GLY A 25 -6.18 3.80 -8.47
N VAL A 26 -6.58 3.27 -7.33
CA VAL A 26 -6.50 3.97 -6.04
C VAL A 26 -5.70 3.10 -5.10
N LEU A 27 -4.59 3.63 -4.61
CA LEU A 27 -3.75 2.97 -3.64
C LEU A 27 -4.18 3.42 -2.23
N ALA A 28 -4.71 2.49 -1.44
CA ALA A 28 -5.04 2.70 -0.04
C ALA A 28 -3.86 2.21 0.83
N MET A 29 -3.33 3.08 1.69
CA MET A 29 -2.20 2.76 2.57
C MET A 29 -2.52 3.14 4.01
N VAL A 30 -2.23 2.26 4.97
CA VAL A 30 -2.27 2.63 6.40
C VAL A 30 -1.15 3.61 6.67
N ALA A 31 -1.50 4.87 6.91
CA ALA A 31 -0.57 5.97 7.11
C ALA A 31 -0.20 6.16 8.58
N HIS A 32 -1.14 5.91 9.46
CA HIS A 32 -0.94 5.98 10.91
C HIS A 32 -1.92 5.06 11.64
N GLU A 33 -1.47 4.54 12.76
CA GLU A 33 -2.27 3.65 13.62
C GLU A 33 -2.11 4.03 15.09
N ARG A 34 -3.16 3.83 15.86
CA ARG A 34 -3.15 4.01 17.32
C ARG A 34 -4.05 2.98 17.99
N GLY A 35 -3.53 2.31 19.00
CA GLY A 35 -4.23 1.24 19.72
C GLY A 35 -4.17 -0.09 18.98
N SER A 36 -5.16 -0.95 19.22
CA SER A 36 -5.22 -2.27 18.56
C SER A 36 -5.78 -2.13 17.15
N THR A 37 -5.00 -2.50 16.14
CA THR A 37 -5.33 -2.39 14.73
C THR A 37 -5.12 -3.73 14.00
N PRO A 38 -5.83 -4.01 12.92
CA PRO A 38 -5.71 -5.28 12.19
C PRO A 38 -4.42 -5.38 11.37
N ARG A 39 -3.81 -4.25 11.04
CA ARG A 39 -2.59 -4.15 10.23
C ARG A 39 -1.77 -2.95 10.64
N ASP A 40 -0.47 -3.04 10.41
CA ASP A 40 0.52 -2.03 10.74
C ASP A 40 0.59 -0.94 9.66
N THR A 41 1.16 0.21 10.03
CA THR A 41 1.51 1.30 9.10
C THR A 41 2.33 0.76 7.92
N GLY A 42 2.03 1.23 6.70
CA GLY A 42 2.60 0.74 5.45
C GLY A 42 1.84 -0.44 4.82
N SER A 43 0.87 -1.05 5.51
CA SER A 43 -0.02 -2.02 4.87
C SER A 43 -0.85 -1.34 3.79
N TRP A 44 -1.07 -2.05 2.67
CA TRP A 44 -1.62 -1.46 1.48
C TRP A 44 -2.62 -2.34 0.73
N MET A 45 -3.42 -1.69 -0.09
CA MET A 45 -4.37 -2.29 -1.01
C MET A 45 -4.47 -1.40 -2.25
N LEU A 46 -4.29 -1.97 -3.44
CA LEU A 46 -4.46 -1.28 -4.71
C LEU A 46 -5.77 -1.72 -5.38
N LEU A 47 -6.62 -0.75 -5.64
CA LEU A 47 -7.89 -0.97 -6.32
C LEU A 47 -7.81 -0.44 -7.74
N THR A 48 -8.33 -1.24 -8.67
CA THR A 48 -8.65 -0.81 -10.02
C THR A 48 -10.14 -1.00 -10.27
N LYS A 49 -10.63 -0.68 -11.46
CA LYS A 49 -12.02 -0.95 -11.82
C LYS A 49 -12.38 -2.43 -11.65
N ASP A 50 -11.46 -3.34 -11.98
CA ASP A 50 -11.73 -4.76 -12.14
C ASP A 50 -11.08 -5.65 -11.07
N SER A 51 -10.22 -5.10 -10.21
CA SER A 51 -9.45 -5.89 -9.26
C SER A 51 -9.11 -5.15 -7.97
N VAL A 52 -8.85 -5.94 -6.94
CA VAL A 52 -8.26 -5.51 -5.67
C VAL A 52 -7.04 -6.38 -5.42
N LEU A 53 -5.90 -5.77 -5.18
CA LEU A 53 -4.64 -6.42 -4.83
C LEU A 53 -4.18 -5.94 -3.45
N GLY A 54 -3.67 -6.84 -2.61
CA GLY A 54 -3.28 -6.53 -1.24
C GLY A 54 -4.46 -6.50 -0.27
N THR A 55 -4.21 -6.11 0.98
CA THR A 55 -5.23 -6.01 2.04
C THR A 55 -4.74 -5.13 3.17
N ILE A 56 -5.66 -4.40 3.79
CA ILE A 56 -5.42 -3.55 4.96
C ILE A 56 -6.09 -4.08 6.22
N GLY A 57 -6.46 -5.37 6.23
CA GLY A 57 -6.94 -6.08 7.41
C GLY A 57 -8.36 -6.66 7.30
N GLY A 58 -9.03 -6.46 6.18
CA GLY A 58 -10.36 -7.03 5.92
C GLY A 58 -11.50 -6.37 6.68
N GLY A 59 -12.66 -7.03 6.64
CA GLY A 59 -13.84 -6.61 7.37
C GLY A 59 -14.46 -5.30 6.89
N GLU A 60 -15.11 -4.59 7.81
CA GLU A 60 -15.84 -3.35 7.53
C GLU A 60 -14.91 -2.20 7.14
N LEU A 61 -13.70 -2.15 7.72
CA LEU A 61 -12.67 -1.16 7.35
C LEU A 61 -12.36 -1.24 5.85
N GLU A 62 -12.01 -2.44 5.39
CA GLU A 62 -11.65 -2.66 3.98
C GLU A 62 -12.84 -2.38 3.06
N ARG A 63 -14.06 -2.82 3.42
CA ARG A 63 -15.28 -2.53 2.68
C ARG A 63 -15.51 -1.04 2.51
N THR A 64 -15.41 -0.25 3.57
CA THR A 64 -15.59 1.20 3.56
C THR A 64 -14.58 1.88 2.63
N LEU A 65 -13.32 1.45 2.68
CA LEU A 65 -12.27 2.03 1.84
C LEU A 65 -12.39 1.60 0.37
N ILE A 66 -12.85 0.38 0.12
CA ILE A 66 -13.19 -0.07 -1.25
C ILE A 66 -14.32 0.79 -1.84
N GLU A 67 -15.35 1.10 -1.07
CA GLU A 67 -16.43 1.97 -1.51
C GLU A 67 -15.94 3.40 -1.82
N ALA A 68 -15.12 3.97 -0.94
CA ALA A 68 -14.52 5.29 -1.16
C ALA A 68 -13.61 5.32 -2.41
N ALA A 69 -12.76 4.30 -2.58
CA ALA A 69 -11.89 4.19 -3.73
C ALA A 69 -12.68 3.99 -5.04
N ARG A 70 -13.76 3.21 -5.02
CA ARG A 70 -14.66 3.05 -6.17
C ARG A 70 -15.33 4.36 -6.56
N ALA A 71 -15.80 5.14 -5.58
CA ALA A 71 -16.36 6.46 -5.85
C ALA A 71 -15.35 7.39 -6.53
N MET A 72 -14.08 7.34 -6.15
CA MET A 72 -13.00 8.07 -6.85
C MET A 72 -12.82 7.57 -8.29
N LEU A 73 -12.77 6.26 -8.50
CA LEU A 73 -12.59 5.65 -9.82
C LEU A 73 -13.75 5.95 -10.78
N GLU A 74 -14.97 6.04 -10.27
CA GLU A 74 -16.20 6.32 -11.03
C GLU A 74 -16.43 7.82 -11.27
N GLY A 75 -15.56 8.68 -10.70
CA GLY A 75 -15.67 10.13 -10.85
C GLY A 75 -16.76 10.76 -9.97
N ALA A 76 -17.27 10.04 -8.98
CA ALA A 76 -18.22 10.57 -8.01
C ALA A 76 -17.56 11.41 -6.90
N GLY A 77 -16.22 11.46 -6.87
CA GLY A 77 -15.40 12.20 -5.91
C GLY A 77 -14.25 12.94 -6.60
N SER A 78 -13.45 13.66 -5.81
CA SER A 78 -12.23 14.29 -6.31
C SER A 78 -11.20 13.25 -6.69
N TRP A 79 -10.51 13.43 -7.82
CA TRP A 79 -9.36 12.63 -8.24
C TRP A 79 -8.09 13.23 -7.63
N SER A 80 -8.03 13.23 -6.31
CA SER A 80 -6.92 13.78 -5.53
C SER A 80 -6.69 12.93 -4.29
N ARG A 81 -5.51 13.01 -3.70
CA ARG A 81 -5.18 12.34 -2.45
C ARG A 81 -6.20 12.65 -1.36
N ALA A 82 -6.64 11.63 -0.62
CA ALA A 82 -7.62 11.79 0.44
C ALA A 82 -7.19 11.02 1.70
N PRO A 83 -6.89 11.69 2.82
CA PRO A 83 -6.74 11.04 4.10
C PRO A 83 -8.12 10.65 4.65
N VAL A 84 -8.27 9.39 5.09
CA VAL A 84 -9.50 8.85 5.70
C VAL A 84 -9.17 8.36 7.08
N GLN A 85 -9.85 8.88 8.09
CA GLN A 85 -9.70 8.42 9.47
C GLN A 85 -10.82 7.46 9.82
N CYS A 86 -10.46 6.28 10.34
CA CYS A 86 -11.39 5.23 10.72
C CYS A 86 -11.19 4.84 12.19
N ALA A 87 -12.23 4.98 12.99
CA ALA A 87 -12.28 4.46 14.35
C ALA A 87 -12.79 3.02 14.31
N LEU A 88 -11.94 2.07 14.74
CA LEU A 88 -12.19 0.63 14.68
C LEU A 88 -12.97 0.17 15.92
N GLY A 89 -14.08 0.75 16.21
CA GLY A 89 -14.86 0.40 17.40
C GLY A 89 -16.12 -0.37 17.04
N PRO A 90 -17.10 -0.35 17.95
CA PRO A 90 -18.41 -0.98 17.75
C PRO A 90 -19.09 -0.56 16.45
N ASP A 91 -18.85 0.68 15.99
CA ASP A 91 -19.43 1.25 14.78
C ASP A 91 -18.95 0.52 13.51
N MET A 92 -17.71 0.00 13.51
CA MET A 92 -17.17 -0.81 12.43
C MET A 92 -17.24 -2.31 12.66
N ARG A 93 -17.95 -2.75 13.72
CA ARG A 93 -18.12 -4.17 14.08
C ARG A 93 -16.81 -4.96 14.09
N GLN A 94 -15.71 -4.29 14.46
CA GLN A 94 -14.40 -4.92 14.61
C GLN A 94 -14.07 -5.15 16.08
N CYS A 95 -13.35 -6.24 16.35
CA CYS A 95 -12.84 -6.53 17.71
C CYS A 95 -11.69 -5.60 18.10
N CYS A 96 -11.07 -4.91 17.13
CA CYS A 96 -10.01 -3.95 17.34
C CYS A 96 -10.61 -2.59 17.71
N GLY A 97 -10.19 -2.02 18.85
CA GLY A 97 -10.69 -0.72 19.34
C GLY A 97 -9.79 0.46 18.99
N GLY A 98 -8.86 0.31 18.05
CA GLY A 98 -7.91 1.35 17.66
C GLY A 98 -8.48 2.35 16.64
N VAL A 99 -7.61 3.24 16.21
CA VAL A 99 -7.87 4.22 15.14
C VAL A 99 -6.81 4.06 14.08
N VAL A 100 -7.21 4.02 12.82
CA VAL A 100 -6.30 4.04 11.67
C VAL A 100 -6.57 5.26 10.81
N GLN A 101 -5.51 5.84 10.29
CA GLN A 101 -5.56 6.81 9.22
C GLN A 101 -5.09 6.11 7.95
N VAL A 102 -5.93 6.09 6.94
CA VAL A 102 -5.63 5.51 5.63
C VAL A 102 -5.51 6.63 4.61
N LEU A 103 -4.49 6.58 3.81
CA LEU A 103 -4.30 7.49 2.69
C LEU A 103 -4.80 6.83 1.42
N LEU A 104 -5.73 7.47 0.72
CA LEU A 104 -6.14 7.09 -0.63
C LEU A 104 -5.35 7.94 -1.63
N GLU A 105 -4.46 7.32 -2.36
CA GLU A 105 -3.63 7.95 -3.38
C GLU A 105 -4.11 7.57 -4.78
N PRO A 106 -4.50 8.53 -5.63
CA PRO A 106 -4.88 8.25 -7.02
C PRO A 106 -3.66 7.87 -7.86
N ILE A 107 -3.80 6.80 -8.62
CA ILE A 107 -2.78 6.29 -9.52
C ILE A 107 -3.30 6.38 -10.96
N ASP A 108 -2.61 7.17 -11.76
CA ASP A 108 -2.82 7.29 -13.20
C ASP A 108 -1.49 7.62 -13.90
N VAL A 109 -1.54 8.05 -15.15
CA VAL A 109 -0.34 8.40 -15.92
C VAL A 109 0.51 9.50 -15.27
N GLY A 110 -0.08 10.37 -14.45
CA GLY A 110 0.64 11.40 -13.70
C GLY A 110 1.55 10.84 -12.59
N ALA A 111 1.28 9.61 -12.14
CA ALA A 111 2.08 8.96 -11.11
C ALA A 111 3.39 8.33 -11.65
N ALA A 112 3.57 8.25 -12.97
CA ALA A 112 4.67 7.53 -13.61
C ALA A 112 6.05 7.93 -13.07
N GLN A 113 6.30 9.22 -12.92
CA GLN A 113 7.62 9.73 -12.57
C GLN A 113 8.03 9.38 -11.15
N TRP A 114 7.17 9.62 -10.17
CA TRP A 114 7.50 9.33 -8.78
C TRP A 114 7.51 7.83 -8.49
N LEU A 115 6.64 7.04 -9.13
CA LEU A 115 6.65 5.57 -9.02
C LEU A 115 7.94 4.97 -9.60
N ALA A 116 8.38 5.43 -10.77
CA ALA A 116 9.65 4.98 -11.35
C ALA A 116 10.84 5.32 -10.44
N LYS A 117 10.85 6.52 -9.85
CA LYS A 117 11.88 6.92 -8.88
C LYS A 117 11.82 6.04 -7.62
N ALA A 118 10.63 5.73 -7.12
CA ALA A 118 10.45 4.84 -5.97
C ALA A 118 10.96 3.42 -6.25
N GLN A 119 10.63 2.86 -7.41
CA GLN A 119 11.12 1.55 -7.86
C GLN A 119 12.66 1.54 -7.97
N GLN A 120 13.24 2.56 -8.59
CA GLN A 120 14.68 2.68 -8.72
C GLN A 120 15.38 2.75 -7.35
N GLN A 121 14.86 3.56 -6.44
CA GLN A 121 15.41 3.69 -5.08
C GLN A 121 15.33 2.36 -4.32
N LEU A 122 14.18 1.70 -4.39
CA LEU A 122 13.98 0.38 -3.77
C LEU A 122 14.96 -0.66 -4.33
N ALA A 123 15.14 -0.71 -5.66
CA ALA A 123 16.07 -1.62 -6.32
C ALA A 123 17.53 -1.38 -5.93
N LEU A 124 17.92 -0.11 -5.72
CA LEU A 124 19.29 0.27 -5.36
C LEU A 124 19.63 0.00 -3.90
N THR A 125 18.69 0.27 -2.99
CA THR A 125 18.97 0.28 -1.54
C THR A 125 18.19 -0.77 -0.75
N GLY A 126 17.22 -1.44 -1.37
CA GLY A 126 16.27 -2.31 -0.68
C GLY A 126 15.25 -1.56 0.18
N HIS A 127 15.25 -0.22 0.14
CA HIS A 127 14.42 0.62 0.98
C HIS A 127 14.00 1.89 0.22
N VAL A 128 12.77 2.35 0.45
CA VAL A 128 12.27 3.62 -0.09
C VAL A 128 11.42 4.35 0.94
N GLN A 129 11.60 5.65 1.03
CA GLN A 129 10.73 6.54 1.80
C GLN A 129 10.01 7.48 0.85
N ILE A 130 8.72 7.68 1.09
CA ILE A 130 7.87 8.52 0.24
C ILE A 130 7.09 9.46 1.14
N ALA A 131 7.18 10.75 0.85
CA ALA A 131 6.41 11.80 1.51
C ALA A 131 5.17 12.15 0.70
N PHE A 132 4.04 12.19 1.36
CA PHE A 132 2.73 12.55 0.83
C PHE A 132 2.23 13.80 1.56
N ASP A 133 1.95 14.85 0.83
CA ASP A 133 1.36 16.06 1.40
C ASP A 133 -0.17 15.89 1.49
N SER A 134 -0.69 15.75 2.70
CA SER A 134 -2.13 15.58 2.95
C SER A 134 -2.92 16.90 2.91
N ALA A 135 -2.22 18.03 2.96
CA ALA A 135 -2.84 19.36 2.83
C ALA A 135 -2.91 19.81 1.36
N ALA A 136 -1.87 19.47 0.57
CA ALA A 136 -1.80 19.74 -0.86
C ALA A 136 -2.05 18.45 -1.65
N CYS A 137 -3.29 18.00 -1.65
CA CYS A 137 -3.71 16.68 -2.15
C CYS A 137 -3.47 16.45 -3.66
N GLU A 138 -3.21 17.50 -4.43
CA GLU A 138 -2.92 17.45 -5.87
C GLU A 138 -1.41 17.39 -6.19
N ILE A 139 -0.55 17.66 -5.19
CA ILE A 139 0.89 17.59 -5.37
C ILE A 139 1.35 16.14 -5.39
N SER A 140 2.14 15.78 -6.40
CA SER A 140 2.72 14.44 -6.51
C SER A 140 3.55 14.06 -5.28
N PRO A 141 3.52 12.79 -4.85
CA PRO A 141 4.38 12.28 -3.80
C PRO A 141 5.87 12.50 -4.10
N VAL A 142 6.66 12.70 -3.05
CA VAL A 142 8.10 12.92 -3.15
C VAL A 142 8.85 11.71 -2.61
N VAL A 143 9.64 11.07 -3.48
CA VAL A 143 10.58 10.02 -3.06
C VAL A 143 11.77 10.68 -2.38
N ILE A 144 11.99 10.36 -1.10
CA ILE A 144 13.07 10.90 -0.30
C ILE A 144 14.37 10.18 -0.66
N THR A 145 15.38 10.95 -1.00
CA THR A 145 16.75 10.49 -1.25
C THR A 145 17.71 11.41 -0.49
N ASP A 146 18.99 11.08 -0.43
CA ASP A 146 19.99 11.89 0.28
C ASP A 146 20.02 13.35 -0.19
N ASP A 147 19.68 13.60 -1.47
CA ASP A 147 19.60 14.93 -2.07
C ASP A 147 18.23 15.61 -1.90
N THR A 148 17.28 14.97 -1.24
CA THR A 148 15.90 15.47 -1.12
C THR A 148 15.73 16.25 0.18
N LEU A 149 15.56 17.57 0.07
CA LEU A 149 15.17 18.41 1.20
C LEU A 149 13.64 18.32 1.39
N VAL A 150 13.21 17.36 2.18
CA VAL A 150 11.82 17.29 2.66
C VAL A 150 11.86 17.48 4.16
N ASP A 151 11.15 18.47 4.64
CA ASP A 151 10.85 18.57 6.07
C ASP A 151 9.78 17.53 6.41
N ALA A 152 10.25 16.32 6.71
CA ALA A 152 9.39 15.17 7.04
C ALA A 152 8.58 15.38 8.33
N PHE A 153 8.85 16.45 9.06
CA PHE A 153 8.14 16.84 10.28
C PHE A 153 7.17 18.01 10.07
N SER A 154 7.06 18.51 8.83
CA SER A 154 6.08 19.55 8.52
C SER A 154 4.65 19.06 8.77
N PRO A 155 3.78 19.87 9.40
CA PRO A 155 2.39 19.53 9.56
C PRO A 155 1.72 19.21 8.20
N GLY A 156 1.05 18.07 8.12
CA GLY A 156 0.39 17.62 6.88
C GLY A 156 1.24 16.71 6.00
N ILE A 157 2.54 16.53 6.28
CA ILE A 157 3.36 15.57 5.55
C ILE A 157 3.25 14.20 6.22
N ILE A 158 2.88 13.19 5.44
CA ILE A 158 2.84 11.78 5.82
C ILE A 158 4.01 11.10 5.12
N THR A 159 4.98 10.61 5.89
CA THR A 159 6.11 9.86 5.35
C THR A 159 5.93 8.38 5.62
N LEU A 160 5.92 7.57 4.56
CA LEU A 160 5.84 6.12 4.64
C LEU A 160 7.14 5.48 4.17
N SER A 161 7.56 4.44 4.87
CA SER A 161 8.78 3.68 4.58
C SER A 161 8.42 2.27 4.13
N PHE A 162 9.01 1.83 3.01
CA PHE A 162 8.82 0.49 2.48
C PHE A 162 10.17 -0.18 2.27
N GLN A 163 10.23 -1.46 2.59
CA GLN A 163 11.45 -2.25 2.47
C GLN A 163 11.16 -3.52 1.68
N GLU A 164 12.10 -3.90 0.81
CA GLU A 164 12.13 -5.22 0.18
C GLU A 164 12.75 -6.21 1.19
N ASN A 165 12.02 -6.51 2.24
CA ASN A 165 12.49 -7.38 3.32
C ASN A 165 11.68 -8.69 3.32
N ARG A 166 11.90 -9.50 2.28
CA ARG A 166 11.29 -10.84 2.23
C ARG A 166 12.12 -11.81 3.05
N PRO A 167 11.52 -12.49 4.04
CA PRO A 167 12.18 -13.57 4.74
C PRO A 167 12.64 -14.64 3.75
N ARG A 168 13.80 -15.24 3.97
CA ARG A 168 14.32 -16.33 3.14
C ARG A 168 14.10 -17.65 3.85
N LEU A 169 13.45 -18.61 3.19
CA LEU A 169 13.30 -19.96 3.65
C LEU A 169 14.29 -20.87 2.91
N ALA A 170 15.27 -21.43 3.62
CA ALA A 170 16.16 -22.44 3.08
C ALA A 170 15.65 -23.84 3.48
N LEU A 171 15.28 -24.66 2.50
CA LEU A 171 14.84 -26.04 2.71
C LEU A 171 15.93 -27.02 2.32
N PHE A 172 16.33 -27.85 3.28
CA PHE A 172 17.29 -28.92 3.07
C PHE A 172 16.56 -30.28 2.99
N GLY A 173 16.53 -30.85 1.79
CA GLY A 173 15.88 -32.13 1.51
C GLY A 173 14.69 -32.00 0.56
N ALA A 174 14.50 -33.02 -0.30
CA ALA A 174 13.50 -33.06 -1.35
C ALA A 174 12.40 -34.11 -1.11
N GLY A 175 12.22 -34.58 0.14
CA GLY A 175 11.20 -35.55 0.53
C GLY A 175 9.78 -34.98 0.49
N HIS A 176 8.79 -35.75 0.91
CA HIS A 176 7.38 -35.38 0.86
C HIS A 176 7.09 -34.07 1.65
N VAL A 177 7.69 -33.93 2.85
CA VAL A 177 7.53 -32.76 3.71
C VAL A 177 8.12 -31.51 3.04
N GLY A 178 9.36 -31.62 2.49
CA GLY A 178 10.01 -30.51 1.81
C GLY A 178 9.18 -30.01 0.62
N ARG A 179 8.64 -30.91 -0.19
CA ARG A 179 7.77 -30.55 -1.33
C ARG A 179 6.48 -29.88 -0.89
N ALA A 180 5.84 -30.38 0.17
CA ALA A 180 4.64 -29.76 0.73
C ALA A 180 4.93 -28.34 1.26
N LEU A 181 6.05 -28.16 1.98
CA LEU A 181 6.50 -26.86 2.46
C LEU A 181 6.79 -25.89 1.30
N CYS A 182 7.45 -26.32 0.22
CA CYS A 182 7.65 -25.49 -0.96
C CYS A 182 6.32 -25.03 -1.57
N THR A 183 5.32 -25.91 -1.65
CA THR A 183 3.99 -25.56 -2.17
C THR A 183 3.30 -24.51 -1.32
N ILE A 184 3.43 -24.58 0.00
CA ILE A 184 2.85 -23.58 0.92
C ILE A 184 3.68 -22.29 0.85
N ALA A 185 5.00 -22.38 0.92
CA ALA A 185 5.91 -21.26 0.91
C ALA A 185 5.81 -20.42 -0.37
N SER A 186 5.54 -21.06 -1.53
CA SER A 186 5.33 -20.33 -2.79
C SER A 186 4.10 -19.41 -2.81
N GLN A 187 3.25 -19.47 -1.79
CA GLN A 187 2.09 -18.60 -1.61
C GLN A 187 2.35 -17.47 -0.61
N LEU A 188 3.51 -17.46 0.03
CA LEU A 188 3.91 -16.45 1.00
C LEU A 188 4.90 -15.46 0.37
N PRO A 189 4.98 -14.24 0.89
CA PRO A 189 5.94 -13.23 0.45
C PRO A 189 7.33 -13.48 1.06
N ILE A 190 7.96 -14.61 0.70
CA ILE A 190 9.28 -15.06 1.17
C ILE A 190 10.21 -15.34 0.00
#